data_b54aceae5539513caed83d382edb9c70
#
_entry.id   b54aceae5539513caed83d382edb9c70
#
_cell.length_a   1.000
_cell.length_b   1.000
_cell.length_c   1.000
_cell.angle_alpha   90.00
_cell.angle_beta   90.00
_cell.angle_gamma   90.00
#
_symmetry.space_group_name_H-M   'P 1'
#
loop_
_entity.id
_entity.type
_entity.pdbx_description
1 polymer ?
#
loop_
_entity_poly.entity_id
_entity_poly.type
_entity_poly.pdbx_seq_one_letter_code
_entity_poly.pdbx_strand_id
1 'polypeptide(L)'
;MEFQKPSDTEFTVYSKSGCNYCLKVKTLLRDNNQLFNIIDCDDYIIEDKTNFLLFIETLSKREIKQFPIIFHKGNIIGGFNETFQYIRKLLLSFEDI
;
A
#
# COMPACT_ATOMS: atom_id res chain seq x y z
N MET A 1 19.17 -5.52 -7.02
CA MET A 1 17.99 -4.72 -7.44
C MET A 1 17.59 -3.80 -6.31
N GLU A 2 17.34 -2.55 -6.62
CA GLU A 2 16.85 -1.59 -5.63
C GLU A 2 15.33 -1.57 -5.65
N PHE A 3 14.71 -1.51 -4.46
CA PHE A 3 13.27 -1.44 -4.32
C PHE A 3 12.88 -0.01 -3.94
N GLN A 4 11.84 0.49 -4.59
CA GLN A 4 11.37 1.86 -4.36
C GLN A 4 10.72 1.97 -2.99
N LYS A 5 11.11 2.99 -2.23
CA LYS A 5 10.56 3.26 -0.90
C LYS A 5 9.20 3.94 -1.00
N PRO A 6 8.37 3.81 0.04
CA PRO A 6 7.08 4.51 0.04
C PRO A 6 7.26 6.01 0.20
N SER A 7 6.25 6.74 -0.26
CA SER A 7 6.20 8.20 -0.11
C SER A 7 6.12 8.60 1.36
N ASP A 8 6.80 9.68 1.73
CA ASP A 8 6.71 10.26 3.08
C ASP A 8 5.46 11.11 3.27
N THR A 9 4.77 11.47 2.20
CA THR A 9 3.67 12.45 2.25
C THR A 9 2.32 11.89 1.83
N GLU A 10 2.29 10.85 1.00
CA GLU A 10 1.07 10.33 0.38
C GLU A 10 0.90 8.84 0.66
N PHE A 11 -0.23 8.30 0.21
CA PHE A 11 -0.41 6.85 0.16
C PHE A 11 0.52 6.26 -0.89
N THR A 12 1.02 5.07 -0.62
CA THR A 12 1.79 4.27 -1.58
C THR A 12 1.16 2.90 -1.68
N VAL A 13 0.88 2.47 -2.91
CA VAL A 13 0.29 1.16 -3.19
C VAL A 13 1.31 0.31 -3.91
N TYR A 14 1.85 -0.68 -3.22
CA TYR A 14 2.66 -1.72 -3.86
C TYR A 14 1.68 -2.72 -4.49
N SER A 15 1.71 -2.83 -5.81
CA SER A 15 0.71 -3.49 -6.62
C SER A 15 1.35 -4.53 -7.52
N LYS A 16 0.56 -5.49 -7.97
CA LYS A 16 0.99 -6.47 -8.98
C LYS A 16 -0.12 -6.73 -9.98
N SER A 17 0.24 -7.32 -11.12
CA SER A 17 -0.73 -7.71 -12.14
C SER A 17 -1.62 -8.85 -11.63
N GLY A 18 -2.85 -8.91 -12.12
CA GLY A 18 -3.79 -9.97 -11.78
C GLY A 18 -4.31 -9.93 -10.36
N CYS A 19 -4.26 -8.77 -9.72
CA CYS A 19 -4.66 -8.61 -8.31
C CYS A 19 -5.92 -7.76 -8.24
N ASN A 20 -7.06 -8.38 -7.95
CA ASN A 20 -8.36 -7.69 -7.85
C ASN A 20 -8.38 -6.67 -6.73
N TYR A 21 -7.82 -7.00 -5.58
CA TYR A 21 -7.79 -6.08 -4.44
C TYR A 21 -6.84 -4.91 -4.66
N CYS A 22 -5.82 -5.08 -5.51
CA CYS A 22 -4.99 -3.94 -5.95
C CYS A 22 -5.84 -2.94 -6.73
N LEU A 23 -6.69 -3.42 -7.63
CA LEU A 23 -7.62 -2.54 -8.36
C LEU A 23 -8.62 -1.88 -7.43
N LYS A 24 -9.18 -2.64 -6.49
CA LYS A 24 -10.16 -2.12 -5.54
C LYS A 24 -9.58 -1.03 -4.63
N VAL A 25 -8.36 -1.19 -4.16
CA VAL A 25 -7.76 -0.18 -3.28
C VAL A 25 -7.45 1.11 -4.03
N LYS A 26 -7.04 1.01 -5.29
CA LYS A 26 -6.82 2.20 -6.14
C LYS A 26 -8.11 2.98 -6.33
N THR A 27 -9.21 2.27 -6.60
CA THR A 27 -10.54 2.87 -6.72
C THR A 27 -10.97 3.52 -5.41
N LEU A 28 -10.78 2.82 -4.30
CA LEU A 28 -11.10 3.34 -2.97
C LEU A 28 -10.38 4.65 -2.68
N LEU A 29 -9.08 4.71 -2.94
CA LEU A 29 -8.29 5.91 -2.71
C LEU A 29 -8.74 7.06 -3.61
N ARG A 30 -8.96 6.76 -4.90
CA ARG A 30 -9.43 7.77 -5.88
C ARG A 30 -10.78 8.32 -5.49
N ASP A 31 -11.72 7.46 -5.13
CA ASP A 31 -13.10 7.85 -4.80
C ASP A 31 -13.16 8.70 -3.53
N ASN A 32 -12.19 8.57 -2.66
CA ASN A 32 -12.10 9.35 -1.42
C ASN A 32 -11.13 10.53 -1.53
N ASN A 33 -10.73 10.88 -2.76
CA ASN A 33 -9.88 12.03 -3.06
C ASN A 33 -8.52 11.98 -2.33
N GLN A 34 -7.99 10.78 -2.14
CA GLN A 34 -6.68 10.60 -1.52
C GLN A 34 -5.61 10.54 -2.60
N LEU A 35 -4.55 11.31 -2.43
CA LEU A 35 -3.39 11.25 -3.33
C LEU A 35 -2.60 9.98 -3.04
N PHE A 36 -2.20 9.30 -4.10
CA PHE A 36 -1.44 8.06 -3.95
C PHE A 36 -0.50 7.80 -5.11
N ASN A 37 0.58 7.10 -4.81
CA ASN A 37 1.54 6.60 -5.78
C ASN A 37 1.39 5.11 -5.93
N ILE A 38 1.59 4.60 -7.14
CA ILE A 38 1.54 3.17 -7.42
C ILE A 38 2.95 2.70 -7.72
N ILE A 39 3.39 1.63 -7.05
CA ILE A 39 4.64 0.96 -7.34
C ILE A 39 4.30 -0.42 -7.90
N ASP A 40 4.60 -0.64 -9.19
CA ASP A 40 4.40 -1.92 -9.83
C ASP A 40 5.52 -2.88 -9.40
N CYS A 41 5.14 -3.98 -8.79
CA CYS A 41 6.08 -4.94 -8.21
C CYS A 41 6.30 -6.19 -9.06
N ASP A 42 5.75 -6.23 -10.29
CA ASP A 42 5.88 -7.42 -11.13
C ASP A 42 7.34 -7.84 -11.32
N ASP A 43 8.21 -6.89 -11.66
CA ASP A 43 9.62 -7.18 -11.86
C ASP A 43 10.30 -7.60 -10.55
N TYR A 44 9.94 -6.98 -9.44
CA TYR A 44 10.49 -7.34 -8.13
C TYR A 44 10.15 -8.79 -7.78
N ILE A 45 8.89 -9.20 -8.05
CA ILE A 45 8.43 -10.56 -7.76
C ILE A 45 9.11 -11.57 -8.67
N ILE A 46 9.27 -11.24 -9.95
CA ILE A 46 9.86 -12.15 -10.93
C ILE A 46 11.35 -12.31 -10.68
N GLU A 47 12.07 -11.22 -10.42
CA GLU A 47 13.52 -11.23 -10.38
C GLU A 47 14.09 -11.45 -8.98
N ASP A 48 13.42 -10.98 -7.93
CA ASP A 48 14.01 -11.03 -6.58
C ASP A 48 12.94 -10.97 -5.49
N LYS A 49 12.01 -11.91 -5.54
CA LYS A 49 10.86 -11.93 -4.62
C LYS A 49 11.28 -11.99 -3.16
N THR A 50 12.25 -12.83 -2.84
CA THR A 50 12.69 -13.03 -1.45
C THR A 50 13.19 -11.72 -0.83
N ASN A 51 14.07 -11.03 -1.53
CA ASN A 51 14.63 -9.77 -1.02
C ASN A 51 13.60 -8.65 -1.02
N PHE A 52 12.66 -8.65 -1.97
CA PHE A 52 11.58 -7.68 -1.95
C PHE A 52 10.71 -7.86 -0.69
N LEU A 53 10.33 -9.09 -0.37
CA LEU A 53 9.52 -9.36 0.83
C LEU A 53 10.28 -9.01 2.12
N LEU A 54 11.59 -9.23 2.16
CA LEU A 54 12.42 -8.80 3.28
C LEU A 54 12.48 -7.27 3.39
N PHE A 55 12.55 -6.58 2.26
CA PHE A 55 12.49 -5.12 2.23
C PHE A 55 11.19 -4.61 2.84
N ILE A 56 10.05 -5.20 2.43
CA ILE A 56 8.74 -4.82 2.98
C ILE A 56 8.67 -5.13 4.48
N GLU A 57 9.18 -6.29 4.91
CA GLU A 57 9.21 -6.67 6.33
C GLU A 57 10.02 -5.68 7.16
N THR A 58 11.15 -5.23 6.63
CA THR A 58 11.99 -4.24 7.29
C THR A 58 11.25 -2.91 7.47
N LEU A 59 10.52 -2.47 6.45
CA LEU A 59 9.77 -1.21 6.51
C LEU A 59 8.55 -1.32 7.42
N SER A 60 7.83 -2.42 7.36
CA SER A 60 6.56 -2.60 8.07
C SER A 60 6.73 -3.19 9.46
N LYS A 61 7.89 -3.79 9.74
CA LYS A 61 8.21 -4.51 10.97
C LYS A 61 7.30 -5.70 11.20
N ARG A 62 6.76 -6.27 10.12
CA ARG A 62 5.96 -7.48 10.15
C ARG A 62 6.04 -8.18 8.81
N GLU A 63 5.76 -9.48 8.81
CA GLU A 63 5.80 -10.28 7.61
C GLU A 63 4.52 -10.07 6.81
N ILE A 64 4.66 -9.57 5.56
CA ILE A 64 3.54 -9.36 4.65
C ILE A 64 3.86 -10.07 3.34
N LYS A 65 2.93 -10.93 2.90
CA LYS A 65 3.12 -11.74 1.70
C LYS A 65 2.03 -11.54 0.65
N GLN A 66 0.99 -10.77 0.97
CA GLN A 66 -0.15 -10.59 0.08
C GLN A 66 -0.26 -9.16 -0.41
N PHE A 67 -0.62 -9.00 -1.67
CA PHE A 67 -0.88 -7.70 -2.29
C PHE A 67 -2.36 -7.36 -2.20
N PRO A 68 -2.72 -6.08 -2.20
CA PRO A 68 -1.84 -4.92 -2.23
C PRO A 68 -1.19 -4.66 -0.86
N ILE A 69 -0.07 -3.91 -0.87
CA ILE A 69 0.59 -3.49 0.36
C ILE A 69 0.57 -1.97 0.38
N ILE A 70 -0.09 -1.39 1.37
CA ILE A 70 -0.34 0.04 1.41
C ILE A 70 0.38 0.69 2.59
N PHE A 71 1.08 1.80 2.29
CA PHE A 71 1.68 2.69 3.27
C PHE A 71 1.00 4.05 3.17
N HIS A 72 0.95 4.78 4.26
CA HIS A 72 0.53 6.18 4.27
C HIS A 72 1.53 7.00 5.07
N LYS A 73 2.12 7.99 4.39
CA LYS A 73 3.16 8.85 4.98
C LYS A 73 4.31 8.02 5.55
N GLY A 74 4.68 6.97 4.83
CA GLY A 74 5.76 6.07 5.22
C GLY A 74 5.42 5.01 6.25
N ASN A 75 4.19 4.98 6.77
CA ASN A 75 3.77 4.01 7.78
C ASN A 75 2.89 2.93 7.16
N ILE A 76 3.11 1.69 7.57
CA ILE A 76 2.34 0.56 7.06
C ILE A 76 0.87 0.65 7.48
N ILE A 77 -0.03 0.50 6.52
CA ILE A 77 -1.45 0.37 6.79
C ILE A 77 -1.86 -1.09 6.70
N GLY A 78 -1.48 -1.76 5.62
CA GLY A 78 -1.81 -3.18 5.39
C GLY A 78 -2.35 -3.41 3.99
N GLY A 79 -3.35 -4.26 3.87
CA GLY A 79 -4.02 -4.56 2.61
C GLY A 79 -5.27 -3.73 2.39
N PHE A 80 -6.18 -4.26 1.56
CA PHE A 80 -7.41 -3.54 1.22
C PHE A 80 -8.28 -3.28 2.45
N ASN A 81 -8.55 -4.30 3.27
CA ASN A 81 -9.47 -4.16 4.41
C ASN A 81 -8.95 -3.16 5.42
N GLU A 82 -7.67 -3.23 5.75
CA GLU A 82 -7.03 -2.29 6.68
C GLU A 82 -7.07 -0.87 6.14
N THR A 83 -6.85 -0.70 4.84
CA THR A 83 -6.90 0.62 4.20
C THR A 83 -8.31 1.18 4.20
N PHE A 84 -9.32 0.33 3.94
CA PHE A 84 -10.73 0.73 4.01
C PHE A 84 -11.07 1.26 5.41
N GLN A 85 -10.70 0.54 6.45
CA GLN A 85 -10.96 0.94 7.83
C GLN A 85 -10.19 2.22 8.19
N TYR A 86 -8.95 2.33 7.74
CA TYR A 86 -8.12 3.49 7.98
C TYR A 86 -8.73 4.76 7.39
N ILE A 87 -9.20 4.69 6.15
CA ILE A 87 -9.84 5.83 5.47
C ILE A 87 -11.13 6.22 6.16
N ARG A 88 -11.94 5.25 6.58
CA ARG A 88 -13.17 5.52 7.32
C ARG A 88 -12.90 6.32 8.59
N LYS A 89 -11.90 5.92 9.36
CA LYS A 89 -11.51 6.63 10.58
C LYS A 89 -10.99 8.02 10.28
N LEU A 90 -10.22 8.16 9.21
CA LEU A 90 -9.68 9.45 8.79
C LEU A 90 -10.80 10.44 8.46
N LEU A 91 -11.80 9.99 7.70
CA LEU A 91 -12.95 10.83 7.31
C LEU A 91 -13.85 11.15 8.50
N LEU A 92 -14.09 10.18 9.40
CA LEU A 92 -14.90 10.41 10.59
C LEU A 92 -14.25 11.45 11.51
N SER A 93 -12.94 11.49 11.57
CA SER A 93 -12.23 12.49 12.38
C SER A 93 -12.53 13.92 11.91
N PHE A 94 -12.76 14.12 10.62
CA PHE A 94 -13.13 15.42 10.09
C PHE A 94 -14.59 15.77 10.41
N GLU A 95 -15.46 14.78 10.42
CA GLU A 95 -16.90 14.99 10.69
C GLU A 95 -17.16 15.33 12.15
N ASP A 96 -16.31 14.90 13.06
CA ASP A 96 -16.46 15.14 14.50
C ASP A 96 -16.05 16.56 14.92
N ILE A 97 -15.56 17.34 14.00
CA ILE A 97 -15.23 18.73 14.25
C ILE A 97 -16.49 19.58 14.02
#